data_3a2ef6a7168e258789f4e9fc4631ba24
#
_entry.id   3a2ef6a7168e258789f4e9fc4631ba24
#
_cell.length_a   1.000
_cell.length_b   1.000
_cell.length_c   1.000
_cell.angle_alpha   90.00
_cell.angle_beta   90.00
_cell.angle_gamma   90.00
#
_symmetry.space_group_name_H-M   'P 1'
#
loop_
_entity.id
_entity.type
_entity.pdbx_description
1 polymer ?
#
loop_
_entity_poly.entity_id
_entity_poly.type
_entity_poly.pdbx_seq_one_letter_code
_entity_poly.pdbx_strand_id
1 'polypeptide(L)'
;MREYLPLLIVCAVIGVFTILFLAAYAVLKRKTKEETSERHMSDSEIIKRLLGYARPYKKDFVLVFLIMLVSIAYDVVSPLLVADIQGTIKQSFELSRLYSLVAVYAGILAVSMVCTYFQAMILQKTGQKILSQIRLDTFTHIEQLSHAQLNQIPVGKLVTRVTNDPNSISYLFTNILVTLAKNSLVIIGVLAAMLILNYALTLMVLCFVPFLVIFTIIFQKFSRHVHRPVNNARTDVNTYLSENLSGMKVTQIFNQEQRKMDEFLARSKRLGKTKMNRMFVFGIFRPMVYMLFVTSNLFLFYIGCKGYIKDTTFLGQTITSETVVAFYMYISRFFNPIQALAEQFDMLEQSFAAAEKIFTILDMVPEVVDEPDAIELKEMKGEIEFRDVWFAYNPGEWVLKGVSFHVYPKQTVAFVGATGSGKSTILSLICRNYDIQKGQILIDGIDIRHIKIASLRSHFGQMLQDVFLFAGDIRSNIVLRSDNVTDEDVWQACRYVNADGFIRKLDGGLDEAVREQGNNFSAGQRQLLSFARTILHKPSVMILDEATANIDTETEVLIQDSLEKMKNIGTMLIVAHRLSTIQHADNIILLSHGEIMEQGTHQELLHLKGRYYQLYTLQFRKQQLQES
;
A
#
# COMPACT_ATOMS: atom_id res chain seq x y z
N MET A 1 33.83 -53.43 -13.37
CA MET A 1 33.12 -52.93 -12.16
C MET A 1 33.90 -51.86 -11.38
N ARG A 2 35.21 -52.00 -11.12
CA ARG A 2 36.00 -50.94 -10.39
C ARG A 2 36.06 -49.59 -11.16
N GLU A 3 36.07 -49.55 -12.47
CA GLU A 3 36.09 -48.30 -13.26
C GLU A 3 34.79 -47.48 -13.15
N TYR A 4 33.62 -48.13 -12.87
CA TYR A 4 32.34 -47.44 -12.77
C TYR A 4 31.95 -47.15 -11.29
N LEU A 5 32.76 -47.58 -10.31
CA LEU A 5 32.48 -47.42 -8.90
C LEU A 5 32.24 -45.96 -8.48
N PRO A 6 33.04 -44.95 -8.93
CA PRO A 6 32.79 -43.55 -8.59
C PRO A 6 31.45 -43.04 -9.15
N LEU A 7 31.08 -43.45 -10.35
CA LEU A 7 29.79 -43.07 -10.97
C LEU A 7 28.61 -43.71 -10.23
N LEU A 8 28.74 -44.98 -9.83
CA LEU A 8 27.71 -45.67 -9.03
C LEU A 8 27.51 -45.04 -7.64
N ILE A 9 28.61 -44.64 -6.98
CA ILE A 9 28.55 -43.92 -5.71
C ILE A 9 27.80 -42.59 -5.86
N VAL A 10 28.11 -41.80 -6.87
CA VAL A 10 27.45 -40.51 -7.12
C VAL A 10 25.95 -40.71 -7.44
N CYS A 11 25.62 -41.69 -8.29
CA CYS A 11 24.21 -42.02 -8.58
C CYS A 11 23.47 -42.47 -7.33
N ALA A 12 24.10 -43.28 -6.46
CA ALA A 12 23.53 -43.73 -5.21
C ALA A 12 23.29 -42.54 -4.25
N VAL A 13 24.24 -41.64 -4.14
CA VAL A 13 24.11 -40.40 -3.32
C VAL A 13 22.94 -39.56 -3.82
N ILE A 14 22.84 -39.30 -5.14
CA ILE A 14 21.70 -38.56 -5.71
C ILE A 14 20.37 -39.27 -5.43
N GLY A 15 20.34 -40.61 -5.58
CA GLY A 15 19.16 -41.44 -5.29
C GLY A 15 18.71 -41.29 -3.83
N VAL A 16 19.65 -41.36 -2.87
CA VAL A 16 19.39 -41.20 -1.43
C VAL A 16 18.85 -39.79 -1.14
N PHE A 17 19.48 -38.72 -1.68
CA PHE A 17 19.00 -37.35 -1.49
C PHE A 17 17.62 -37.14 -2.12
N THR A 18 17.35 -37.72 -3.29
CA THR A 18 16.03 -37.65 -3.94
C THR A 18 14.96 -38.32 -3.09
N ILE A 19 15.25 -39.48 -2.52
CA ILE A 19 14.35 -40.22 -1.61
C ILE A 19 14.11 -39.41 -0.31
N LEU A 20 15.16 -38.83 0.29
CA LEU A 20 15.04 -37.96 1.47
C LEU A 20 14.17 -36.74 1.19
N PHE A 21 14.32 -36.15 0.02
CA PHE A 21 13.51 -34.98 -0.40
C PHE A 21 12.04 -35.37 -0.61
N LEU A 22 11.77 -36.49 -1.27
CA LEU A 22 10.42 -37.02 -1.45
C LEU A 22 9.77 -37.42 -0.12
N ALA A 23 10.55 -37.96 0.81
CA ALA A 23 10.08 -38.31 2.17
C ALA A 23 9.75 -37.04 2.97
N ALA A 24 10.61 -36.01 2.93
CA ALA A 24 10.34 -34.68 3.51
C ALA A 24 9.06 -34.06 2.92
N TYR A 25 8.88 -34.23 1.61
CA TYR A 25 7.65 -33.82 0.90
C TYR A 25 6.40 -34.53 1.45
N ALA A 26 6.43 -35.83 1.56
CA ALA A 26 5.28 -36.63 2.06
C ALA A 26 4.88 -36.25 3.49
N VAL A 27 5.86 -35.97 4.35
CA VAL A 27 5.65 -35.55 5.75
C VAL A 27 5.03 -34.18 5.83
N LEU A 28 5.48 -33.22 5.03
CA LEU A 28 4.96 -31.85 5.00
C LEU A 28 3.56 -31.76 4.37
N LYS A 29 3.29 -32.55 3.31
CA LYS A 29 1.98 -32.59 2.64
C LYS A 29 0.85 -33.07 3.58
N ARG A 30 1.14 -33.94 4.54
CA ARG A 30 0.14 -34.40 5.53
C ARG A 30 -0.28 -33.33 6.55
N LYS A 31 0.46 -32.25 6.72
CA LYS A 31 0.24 -31.23 7.77
C LYS A 31 -0.52 -29.99 7.33
N THR A 32 -0.84 -29.81 6.06
CA THR A 32 -1.42 -28.55 5.58
C THR A 32 -2.73 -28.76 4.83
N LYS A 33 -3.86 -28.32 5.44
CA LYS A 33 -5.12 -28.08 4.73
C LYS A 33 -4.97 -26.80 3.89
N GLU A 34 -5.38 -26.85 2.64
CA GLU A 34 -5.38 -25.71 1.71
C GLU A 34 -6.46 -24.70 2.13
N GLU A 35 -6.04 -23.52 2.56
CA GLU A 35 -6.83 -22.30 2.43
C GLU A 35 -6.41 -21.61 1.13
N THR A 36 -7.21 -21.77 0.11
CA THR A 36 -7.09 -21.03 -1.13
C THR A 36 -7.58 -19.60 -0.88
N SER A 37 -6.68 -18.63 -0.90
CA SER A 37 -7.06 -17.22 -1.11
C SER A 37 -7.48 -17.11 -2.57
N GLU A 38 -8.76 -16.91 -2.83
CA GLU A 38 -9.28 -16.63 -4.17
C GLU A 38 -8.71 -15.28 -4.62
N ARG A 39 -7.95 -15.29 -5.72
CA ARG A 39 -7.59 -14.09 -6.46
C ARG A 39 -8.78 -13.68 -7.29
N HIS A 40 -9.16 -12.40 -7.21
CA HIS A 40 -10.28 -11.84 -7.97
C HIS A 40 -9.89 -11.47 -9.41
N MET A 41 -8.58 -11.21 -9.67
CA MET A 41 -8.07 -10.86 -11.00
C MET A 41 -7.22 -11.97 -11.61
N SER A 42 -7.35 -12.17 -12.92
CA SER A 42 -6.48 -13.10 -13.68
C SER A 42 -5.08 -12.51 -13.87
N ASP A 43 -4.05 -13.39 -13.85
CA ASP A 43 -2.65 -12.96 -14.11
C ASP A 43 -2.51 -12.25 -15.46
N SER A 44 -3.28 -12.66 -16.48
CA SER A 44 -3.29 -12.04 -17.81
C SER A 44 -3.80 -10.60 -17.79
N GLU A 45 -4.81 -10.32 -16.99
CA GLU A 45 -5.35 -8.97 -16.83
C GLU A 45 -4.38 -8.05 -16.09
N ILE A 46 -3.76 -8.55 -15.03
CA ILE A 46 -2.72 -7.83 -14.28
C ILE A 46 -1.56 -7.47 -15.20
N ILE A 47 -1.05 -8.44 -15.99
CA ILE A 47 0.02 -8.21 -16.94
C ILE A 47 -0.37 -7.15 -17.98
N LYS A 48 -1.57 -7.23 -18.55
CA LYS A 48 -2.05 -6.26 -19.55
C LYS A 48 -2.09 -4.84 -19.00
N ARG A 49 -2.56 -4.64 -17.77
CA ARG A 49 -2.60 -3.33 -17.09
C ARG A 49 -1.20 -2.83 -16.78
N LEU A 50 -0.32 -3.69 -16.25
CA LEU A 50 1.08 -3.35 -15.99
C LEU A 50 1.83 -2.96 -17.26
N LEU A 51 1.61 -3.66 -18.38
CA LEU A 51 2.17 -3.30 -19.67
C LEU A 51 1.65 -1.94 -20.17
N GLY A 52 0.43 -1.53 -19.78
CA GLY A 52 -0.09 -0.19 -20.01
C GLY A 52 0.83 0.90 -19.43
N TYR A 53 1.29 0.73 -18.18
CA TYR A 53 2.25 1.64 -17.53
C TYR A 53 3.66 1.58 -18.15
N ALA A 54 4.07 0.45 -18.70
CA ALA A 54 5.35 0.29 -19.39
C ALA A 54 5.36 0.87 -20.81
N ARG A 55 4.20 0.95 -21.48
CA ARG A 55 4.06 1.36 -22.88
C ARG A 55 4.69 2.72 -23.23
N PRO A 56 4.58 3.78 -22.40
CA PRO A 56 5.25 5.06 -22.66
C PRO A 56 6.78 4.93 -22.75
N TYR A 57 7.36 3.96 -22.07
CA TYR A 57 8.81 3.74 -21.92
C TYR A 57 9.35 2.62 -22.81
N LYS A 58 8.61 2.21 -23.85
CA LYS A 58 9.00 1.12 -24.76
C LYS A 58 10.40 1.30 -25.37
N LYS A 59 10.82 2.54 -25.63
CA LYS A 59 12.16 2.84 -26.18
C LYS A 59 13.26 2.45 -25.19
N ASP A 60 13.08 2.73 -23.90
CA ASP A 60 14.03 2.41 -22.85
C ASP A 60 14.15 0.89 -22.70
N PHE A 61 13.02 0.15 -22.72
CA PHE A 61 13.02 -1.31 -22.66
C PHE A 61 13.66 -1.96 -23.89
N VAL A 62 13.43 -1.43 -25.11
CA VAL A 62 14.10 -1.90 -26.33
C VAL A 62 15.60 -1.66 -26.25
N LEU A 63 16.03 -0.48 -25.80
CA LEU A 63 17.45 -0.18 -25.62
C LEU A 63 18.10 -1.13 -24.60
N VAL A 64 17.44 -1.35 -23.46
CA VAL A 64 17.89 -2.32 -22.45
C VAL A 64 18.00 -3.73 -23.04
N PHE A 65 17.04 -4.15 -23.85
CA PHE A 65 17.08 -5.46 -24.51
C PHE A 65 18.27 -5.58 -25.46
N LEU A 66 18.58 -4.55 -26.26
CA LEU A 66 19.75 -4.53 -27.13
C LEU A 66 21.06 -4.58 -26.35
N ILE A 67 21.20 -3.79 -25.28
CA ILE A 67 22.36 -3.82 -24.39
C ILE A 67 22.50 -5.20 -23.73
N MET A 68 21.40 -5.82 -23.35
CA MET A 68 21.38 -7.16 -22.76
C MET A 68 21.89 -8.21 -23.73
N LEU A 69 21.53 -8.15 -25.02
CA LEU A 69 22.07 -9.07 -26.04
C LEU A 69 23.59 -8.97 -26.13
N VAL A 70 24.14 -7.76 -26.08
CA VAL A 70 25.61 -7.57 -26.07
C VAL A 70 26.24 -8.16 -24.80
N SER A 71 25.61 -7.96 -23.63
CA SER A 71 26.09 -8.55 -22.37
C SER A 71 26.04 -10.09 -22.38
N ILE A 72 25.01 -10.69 -23.00
CA ILE A 72 24.88 -12.15 -23.14
C ILE A 72 25.95 -12.73 -24.05
N ALA A 73 26.40 -11.99 -25.07
CA ALA A 73 27.49 -12.42 -25.91
C ALA A 73 28.76 -12.75 -25.11
N TYR A 74 29.06 -11.99 -24.05
CA TYR A 74 30.13 -12.34 -23.11
C TYR A 74 29.90 -13.70 -22.44
N ASP A 75 28.69 -13.99 -21.99
CA ASP A 75 28.35 -15.25 -21.33
C ASP A 75 28.51 -16.47 -22.25
N VAL A 76 28.30 -16.27 -23.57
CA VAL A 76 28.42 -17.31 -24.60
C VAL A 76 29.86 -17.44 -25.10
N VAL A 77 30.56 -16.34 -25.37
CA VAL A 77 31.88 -16.33 -26.01
C VAL A 77 33.03 -16.57 -25.02
N SER A 78 32.91 -16.14 -23.77
CA SER A 78 34.03 -16.20 -22.83
C SER A 78 34.52 -17.63 -22.51
N PRO A 79 33.67 -18.71 -22.45
CA PRO A 79 34.17 -20.08 -22.30
C PRO A 79 34.98 -20.56 -23.49
N LEU A 80 34.61 -20.13 -24.72
CA LEU A 80 35.36 -20.47 -25.94
C LEU A 80 36.74 -19.83 -25.94
N LEU A 81 36.82 -18.54 -25.58
CA LEU A 81 38.10 -17.84 -25.48
C LEU A 81 39.02 -18.46 -24.41
N VAL A 82 38.48 -18.87 -23.26
CA VAL A 82 39.27 -19.57 -22.22
C VAL A 82 39.78 -20.93 -22.72
N ALA A 83 38.94 -21.67 -23.48
CA ALA A 83 39.35 -22.91 -24.10
C ALA A 83 40.46 -22.71 -25.16
N ASP A 84 40.38 -21.66 -26.00
CA ASP A 84 41.41 -21.30 -26.98
C ASP A 84 42.73 -20.85 -26.29
N ILE A 85 42.63 -20.09 -25.21
CA ILE A 85 43.81 -19.72 -24.38
C ILE A 85 44.50 -20.97 -23.87
N GLN A 86 43.75 -21.96 -23.35
CA GLN A 86 44.29 -23.21 -22.88
C GLN A 86 44.94 -24.02 -24.01
N GLY A 87 44.28 -24.08 -25.20
CA GLY A 87 44.83 -24.74 -26.41
C GLY A 87 46.14 -24.13 -26.84
N THR A 88 46.25 -22.81 -26.87
CA THR A 88 47.47 -22.08 -27.24
C THR A 88 48.63 -22.36 -26.26
N ILE A 89 48.34 -22.45 -24.99
CA ILE A 89 49.37 -22.79 -23.98
C ILE A 89 49.91 -24.20 -24.17
N LYS A 90 49.07 -25.14 -24.61
CA LYS A 90 49.39 -26.56 -24.70
C LYS A 90 50.09 -26.96 -26.01
N GLN A 91 49.66 -26.42 -27.16
CA GLN A 91 50.11 -26.90 -28.49
C GLN A 91 51.32 -26.15 -29.01
N SER A 92 51.35 -24.85 -28.94
CA SER A 92 52.47 -23.99 -29.31
C SER A 92 52.44 -22.73 -28.44
N PHE A 93 53.42 -22.56 -27.58
CA PHE A 93 53.47 -21.39 -26.70
C PHE A 93 53.83 -20.14 -27.49
N GLU A 94 52.86 -19.63 -28.29
CA GLU A 94 53.01 -18.35 -29.01
C GLU A 94 52.56 -17.21 -28.10
N LEU A 95 53.52 -16.49 -27.56
CA LEU A 95 53.30 -15.39 -26.61
C LEU A 95 52.41 -14.29 -27.24
N SER A 96 52.61 -13.98 -28.51
CA SER A 96 51.84 -12.98 -29.26
C SER A 96 50.35 -13.34 -29.37
N ARG A 97 50.02 -14.61 -29.68
CA ARG A 97 48.65 -15.10 -29.74
C ARG A 97 47.98 -15.12 -28.35
N LEU A 98 48.72 -15.50 -27.31
CA LEU A 98 48.25 -15.48 -25.94
C LEU A 98 47.87 -14.07 -25.52
N TYR A 99 48.71 -13.06 -25.76
CA TYR A 99 48.41 -11.66 -25.45
C TYR A 99 47.20 -11.14 -26.18
N SER A 100 47.04 -11.51 -27.47
CA SER A 100 45.86 -11.11 -28.25
C SER A 100 44.56 -11.70 -27.71
N LEU A 101 44.54 -12.99 -27.35
CA LEU A 101 43.35 -13.64 -26.77
C LEU A 101 43.00 -13.07 -25.39
N VAL A 102 44.01 -12.81 -24.52
CA VAL A 102 43.80 -12.16 -23.21
C VAL A 102 43.28 -10.74 -23.39
N ALA A 103 43.81 -9.97 -24.34
CA ALA A 103 43.34 -8.61 -24.63
C ALA A 103 41.88 -8.61 -25.14
N VAL A 104 41.52 -9.55 -26.03
CA VAL A 104 40.14 -9.71 -26.50
C VAL A 104 39.22 -10.10 -25.36
N TYR A 105 39.60 -11.05 -24.50
CA TYR A 105 38.84 -11.44 -23.33
C TYR A 105 38.59 -10.25 -22.38
N ALA A 106 39.67 -9.49 -22.05
CA ALA A 106 39.58 -8.30 -21.21
C ALA A 106 38.69 -7.21 -21.85
N GLY A 107 38.80 -7.03 -23.17
CA GLY A 107 37.96 -6.09 -23.92
C GLY A 107 36.46 -6.45 -23.85
N ILE A 108 36.10 -7.72 -24.10
CA ILE A 108 34.72 -8.19 -24.02
C ILE A 108 34.19 -8.09 -22.58
N LEU A 109 35.02 -8.37 -21.58
CA LEU A 109 34.68 -8.21 -20.16
C LEU A 109 34.39 -6.75 -19.83
N ALA A 110 35.25 -5.82 -20.24
CA ALA A 110 35.07 -4.39 -20.02
C ALA A 110 33.78 -3.88 -20.68
N VAL A 111 33.53 -4.28 -21.93
CA VAL A 111 32.27 -3.94 -22.64
C VAL A 111 31.05 -4.50 -21.88
N SER A 112 31.11 -5.76 -21.43
CA SER A 112 30.01 -6.36 -20.66
C SER A 112 29.76 -5.62 -19.33
N MET A 113 30.80 -5.18 -18.63
CA MET A 113 30.65 -4.37 -17.40
C MET A 113 29.95 -3.04 -17.69
N VAL A 114 30.40 -2.33 -18.72
CA VAL A 114 29.80 -1.05 -19.14
C VAL A 114 28.33 -1.24 -19.53
N CYS A 115 28.06 -2.26 -20.33
CA CYS A 115 26.69 -2.63 -20.74
C CYS A 115 25.80 -2.93 -19.52
N THR A 116 26.28 -3.72 -18.58
CA THR A 116 25.54 -4.06 -17.36
C THR A 116 25.24 -2.82 -16.51
N TYR A 117 26.19 -1.90 -16.40
CA TYR A 117 26.02 -0.62 -15.69
C TYR A 117 24.92 0.24 -16.34
N PHE A 118 24.99 0.47 -17.67
CA PHE A 118 23.99 1.27 -18.36
C PHE A 118 22.61 0.60 -18.36
N GLN A 119 22.54 -0.72 -18.52
CA GLN A 119 21.33 -1.50 -18.39
C GLN A 119 20.66 -1.27 -17.04
N ALA A 120 21.40 -1.43 -15.93
CA ALA A 120 20.88 -1.24 -14.59
C ALA A 120 20.43 0.21 -14.36
N MET A 121 21.19 1.21 -14.83
CA MET A 121 20.87 2.62 -14.69
C MET A 121 19.58 3.01 -15.43
N ILE A 122 19.44 2.59 -16.69
CA ILE A 122 18.23 2.87 -17.49
C ILE A 122 17.01 2.23 -16.86
N LEU A 123 17.12 0.95 -16.46
CA LEU A 123 16.02 0.23 -15.82
C LEU A 123 15.59 0.87 -14.50
N GLN A 124 16.56 1.24 -13.66
CA GLN A 124 16.25 1.89 -12.38
C GLN A 124 15.53 3.24 -12.60
N LYS A 125 16.02 4.04 -13.55
CA LYS A 125 15.39 5.32 -13.91
C LYS A 125 13.97 5.13 -14.44
N THR A 126 13.77 4.17 -15.34
CA THR A 126 12.46 3.85 -15.93
C THR A 126 11.51 3.28 -14.88
N GLY A 127 11.98 2.38 -14.03
CA GLY A 127 11.21 1.82 -12.93
C GLY A 127 10.73 2.88 -11.93
N GLN A 128 11.56 3.89 -11.62
CA GLN A 128 11.17 5.01 -10.75
C GLN A 128 10.11 5.91 -11.41
N LYS A 129 10.17 6.12 -12.72
CA LYS A 129 9.14 6.87 -13.45
C LYS A 129 7.78 6.14 -13.43
N ILE A 130 7.79 4.82 -13.67
CA ILE A 130 6.58 3.98 -13.60
C ILE A 130 6.02 4.01 -12.18
N LEU A 131 6.90 3.87 -11.16
CA LEU A 131 6.53 3.96 -9.75
C LEU A 131 5.84 5.28 -9.41
N SER A 132 6.43 6.40 -9.86
CA SER A 132 5.87 7.75 -9.63
C SER A 132 4.49 7.88 -10.26
N GLN A 133 4.29 7.37 -11.48
CA GLN A 133 3.00 7.42 -12.16
C GLN A 133 1.94 6.58 -11.43
N ILE A 134 2.27 5.34 -11.04
CA ILE A 134 1.34 4.49 -10.29
C ILE A 134 0.94 5.14 -8.96
N ARG A 135 1.90 5.77 -8.25
CA ARG A 135 1.60 6.49 -7.01
C ARG A 135 0.67 7.67 -7.23
N LEU A 136 0.95 8.46 -8.27
CA LEU A 136 0.13 9.63 -8.61
C LEU A 136 -1.30 9.19 -8.94
N ASP A 137 -1.45 8.22 -9.84
CA ASP A 137 -2.77 7.73 -10.26
C ASP A 137 -3.54 7.16 -9.07
N THR A 138 -2.86 6.35 -8.22
CA THR A 138 -3.48 5.74 -7.04
C THR A 138 -3.91 6.81 -6.03
N PHE A 139 -3.05 7.80 -5.75
CA PHE A 139 -3.35 8.87 -4.81
C PHE A 139 -4.48 9.77 -5.32
N THR A 140 -4.41 10.21 -6.58
CA THR A 140 -5.46 11.03 -7.20
C THR A 140 -6.81 10.31 -7.20
N HIS A 141 -6.81 9.00 -7.45
CA HIS A 141 -8.04 8.21 -7.42
C HIS A 141 -8.61 8.07 -6.00
N ILE A 142 -7.73 7.86 -4.99
CA ILE A 142 -8.15 7.82 -3.57
C ILE A 142 -8.81 9.14 -3.16
N GLU A 143 -8.29 10.30 -3.60
CA GLU A 143 -8.87 11.61 -3.31
C GLU A 143 -10.26 11.81 -3.95
N GLN A 144 -10.57 11.08 -5.02
CA GLN A 144 -11.89 11.11 -5.68
C GLN A 144 -12.92 10.18 -5.05
N LEU A 145 -12.50 9.24 -4.19
CA LEU A 145 -13.42 8.31 -3.53
C LEU A 145 -14.35 9.04 -2.56
N SER A 146 -15.58 8.54 -2.44
CA SER A 146 -16.55 9.07 -1.49
C SER A 146 -16.12 8.85 -0.04
N HIS A 147 -16.65 9.67 0.86
CA HIS A 147 -16.42 9.53 2.30
C HIS A 147 -16.86 8.14 2.82
N ALA A 148 -17.94 7.58 2.27
CA ALA A 148 -18.41 6.23 2.58
C ALA A 148 -17.34 5.17 2.29
N GLN A 149 -16.75 5.22 1.10
CA GLN A 149 -15.72 4.28 0.65
C GLN A 149 -14.44 4.41 1.47
N LEU A 150 -14.03 5.65 1.77
CA LEU A 150 -12.85 5.90 2.60
C LEU A 150 -13.01 5.38 4.04
N ASN A 151 -14.21 5.48 4.62
CA ASN A 151 -14.50 4.96 5.96
C ASN A 151 -14.49 3.43 6.04
N GLN A 152 -14.76 2.73 4.93
CA GLN A 152 -14.72 1.26 4.88
C GLN A 152 -13.28 0.73 4.83
N ILE A 153 -12.31 1.55 4.44
CA ILE A 153 -10.93 1.14 4.25
C ILE A 153 -10.05 1.77 5.34
N PRO A 154 -9.41 0.98 6.23
CA PRO A 154 -8.48 1.54 7.21
C PRO A 154 -7.39 2.39 6.55
N VAL A 155 -7.12 3.59 7.08
CA VAL A 155 -6.13 4.55 6.55
C VAL A 155 -4.75 3.89 6.34
N GLY A 156 -4.29 3.05 7.27
CA GLY A 156 -3.03 2.32 7.13
C GLY A 156 -2.97 1.39 5.90
N LYS A 157 -4.12 0.85 5.45
CA LYS A 157 -4.17 0.09 4.19
C LYS A 157 -4.01 1.04 3.00
N LEU A 158 -4.67 2.19 2.97
CA LEU A 158 -4.53 3.18 1.90
C LEU A 158 -3.08 3.68 1.78
N VAL A 159 -2.46 4.03 2.90
CA VAL A 159 -1.04 4.41 2.95
C VAL A 159 -0.16 3.31 2.34
N THR A 160 -0.38 2.04 2.69
CA THR A 160 0.40 0.92 2.13
C THR A 160 0.23 0.79 0.61
N ARG A 161 -0.98 1.07 0.07
CA ARG A 161 -1.24 1.06 -1.38
C ARG A 161 -0.49 2.15 -2.14
N VAL A 162 -0.27 3.31 -1.51
CA VAL A 162 0.44 4.43 -2.15
C VAL A 162 1.96 4.31 -1.96
N THR A 163 2.43 3.73 -0.83
CA THR A 163 3.86 3.70 -0.49
C THR A 163 4.56 2.38 -0.82
N ASN A 164 4.07 1.26 -0.30
CA ASN A 164 4.79 -0.02 -0.32
C ASN A 164 4.44 -0.89 -1.53
N ASP A 165 3.16 -1.03 -1.86
CA ASP A 165 2.74 -1.89 -2.97
C ASP A 165 3.31 -1.43 -4.33
N PRO A 166 3.38 -0.12 -4.66
CA PRO A 166 4.03 0.34 -5.89
C PRO A 166 5.53 0.01 -5.97
N ASN A 167 6.25 -0.07 -4.82
CA ASN A 167 7.65 -0.48 -4.81
C ASN A 167 7.81 -1.93 -5.31
N SER A 168 6.89 -2.83 -4.94
CA SER A 168 6.89 -4.23 -5.43
C SER A 168 6.67 -4.30 -6.93
N ILE A 169 5.83 -3.40 -7.49
CA ILE A 169 5.63 -3.30 -8.94
C ILE A 169 6.87 -2.71 -9.64
N SER A 170 7.50 -1.68 -9.06
CA SER A 170 8.75 -1.15 -9.60
C SER A 170 9.82 -2.24 -9.67
N TYR A 171 9.95 -3.06 -8.62
CA TYR A 171 10.88 -4.19 -8.59
C TYR A 171 10.59 -5.23 -9.68
N LEU A 172 9.31 -5.43 -10.03
CA LEU A 172 8.93 -6.29 -11.15
C LEU A 172 9.57 -5.80 -12.47
N PHE A 173 9.48 -4.51 -12.78
CA PHE A 173 10.02 -3.95 -14.03
C PHE A 173 11.53 -3.84 -14.03
N THR A 174 12.13 -3.46 -12.89
CA THR A 174 13.58 -3.21 -12.78
C THR A 174 14.41 -4.48 -12.63
N ASN A 175 13.84 -5.52 -12.03
CA ASN A 175 14.59 -6.73 -11.66
C ASN A 175 13.98 -8.00 -12.26
N ILE A 176 12.70 -8.29 -11.94
CA ILE A 176 12.13 -9.62 -12.22
C ILE A 176 12.06 -9.88 -13.73
N LEU A 177 11.39 -9.00 -14.48
CA LEU A 177 11.21 -9.19 -15.93
C LEU A 177 12.53 -9.26 -16.68
N VAL A 178 13.48 -8.43 -16.28
CA VAL A 178 14.81 -8.40 -16.90
C VAL A 178 15.61 -9.64 -16.57
N THR A 179 15.59 -10.08 -15.33
CA THR A 179 16.26 -11.32 -14.90
C THR A 179 15.66 -12.54 -15.61
N LEU A 180 14.33 -12.59 -15.73
CA LEU A 180 13.65 -13.65 -16.50
C LEU A 180 14.09 -13.65 -17.96
N ALA A 181 14.06 -12.49 -18.64
CA ALA A 181 14.45 -12.37 -20.03
C ALA A 181 15.94 -12.71 -20.23
N LYS A 182 16.83 -12.12 -19.41
CA LYS A 182 18.29 -12.37 -19.47
C LYS A 182 18.61 -13.85 -19.29
N ASN A 183 18.11 -14.46 -18.21
CA ASN A 183 18.41 -15.85 -17.91
C ASN A 183 17.86 -16.81 -18.97
N SER A 184 16.67 -16.54 -19.51
CA SER A 184 16.11 -17.34 -20.62
C SER A 184 16.97 -17.26 -21.87
N LEU A 185 17.42 -16.05 -22.24
CA LEU A 185 18.30 -15.86 -23.40
C LEU A 185 19.70 -16.46 -23.17
N VAL A 186 20.27 -16.37 -21.97
CA VAL A 186 21.52 -17.01 -21.61
C VAL A 186 21.43 -18.53 -21.75
N ILE A 187 20.35 -19.14 -21.24
CA ILE A 187 20.12 -20.60 -21.37
C ILE A 187 20.08 -21.00 -22.86
N ILE A 188 19.34 -20.27 -23.70
CA ILE A 188 19.23 -20.55 -25.14
C ILE A 188 20.60 -20.37 -25.82
N GLY A 189 21.31 -19.26 -25.54
CA GLY A 189 22.61 -18.97 -26.15
C GLY A 189 23.69 -19.97 -25.73
N VAL A 190 23.76 -20.32 -24.46
CA VAL A 190 24.70 -21.33 -23.95
C VAL A 190 24.39 -22.72 -24.52
N LEU A 191 23.11 -23.11 -24.57
CA LEU A 191 22.71 -24.37 -25.13
C LEU A 191 23.08 -24.48 -26.62
N ALA A 192 22.83 -23.42 -27.39
CA ALA A 192 23.25 -23.36 -28.81
C ALA A 192 24.77 -23.48 -28.95
N ALA A 193 25.55 -22.77 -28.13
CA ALA A 193 27.02 -22.86 -28.16
C ALA A 193 27.53 -24.27 -27.78
N MET A 194 26.94 -24.90 -26.79
CA MET A 194 27.26 -26.28 -26.39
C MET A 194 26.95 -27.29 -27.52
N LEU A 195 25.81 -27.16 -28.20
CA LEU A 195 25.43 -28.03 -29.32
C LEU A 195 26.39 -27.89 -30.49
N ILE A 196 26.80 -26.68 -30.82
CA ILE A 196 27.75 -26.41 -31.92
C ILE A 196 29.13 -26.96 -31.57
N LEU A 197 29.57 -26.81 -30.29
CA LEU A 197 30.91 -27.24 -29.87
C LEU A 197 31.03 -28.78 -29.79
N ASN A 198 30.09 -29.46 -29.15
CA ASN A 198 30.04 -30.91 -29.03
C ASN A 198 28.63 -31.39 -28.66
N TYR A 199 27.88 -31.93 -29.60
CA TYR A 199 26.50 -32.38 -29.38
C TYR A 199 26.43 -33.57 -28.38
N ALA A 200 27.44 -34.42 -28.36
CA ALA A 200 27.45 -35.63 -27.55
C ALA A 200 27.57 -35.27 -26.03
N LEU A 201 28.46 -34.36 -25.68
CA LEU A 201 28.58 -33.82 -24.33
C LEU A 201 27.36 -32.99 -23.93
N THR A 202 26.76 -32.26 -24.88
CA THR A 202 25.52 -31.51 -24.63
C THR A 202 24.37 -32.46 -24.26
N LEU A 203 24.22 -33.57 -25.00
CA LEU A 203 23.19 -34.57 -24.70
C LEU A 203 23.38 -35.15 -23.28
N MET A 204 24.62 -35.40 -22.87
CA MET A 204 24.96 -35.83 -21.52
C MET A 204 24.49 -34.82 -20.48
N VAL A 205 24.75 -33.52 -20.67
CA VAL A 205 24.29 -32.47 -19.77
C VAL A 205 22.77 -32.34 -19.76
N LEU A 206 22.12 -32.46 -20.93
CA LEU A 206 20.66 -32.41 -21.05
C LEU A 206 19.96 -33.56 -20.28
N CYS A 207 20.59 -34.70 -20.06
CA CYS A 207 20.06 -35.77 -19.22
C CYS A 207 19.83 -35.35 -17.76
N PHE A 208 20.53 -34.34 -17.27
CA PHE A 208 20.32 -33.81 -15.90
C PHE A 208 19.19 -32.77 -15.83
N VAL A 209 18.77 -32.16 -16.94
CA VAL A 209 17.74 -31.12 -16.99
C VAL A 209 16.38 -31.60 -16.48
N PRO A 210 15.85 -32.79 -16.84
CA PRO A 210 14.60 -33.27 -16.31
C PRO A 210 14.58 -33.35 -14.77
N PHE A 211 15.69 -33.81 -14.16
CA PHE A 211 15.83 -33.86 -12.70
C PHE A 211 15.80 -32.47 -12.10
N LEU A 212 16.51 -31.50 -12.70
CA LEU A 212 16.52 -30.10 -12.26
C LEU A 212 15.11 -29.49 -12.34
N VAL A 213 14.39 -29.72 -13.45
CA VAL A 213 13.00 -29.25 -13.62
C VAL A 213 12.07 -29.85 -12.56
N ILE A 214 12.16 -31.16 -12.35
CA ILE A 214 11.36 -31.86 -11.32
C ILE A 214 11.64 -31.27 -9.94
N PHE A 215 12.91 -31.09 -9.57
CA PHE A 215 13.28 -30.50 -8.28
C PHE A 215 12.79 -29.06 -8.14
N THR A 216 12.84 -28.28 -9.21
CA THR A 216 12.34 -26.90 -9.21
C THR A 216 10.81 -26.87 -9.02
N ILE A 217 10.04 -27.70 -9.72
CA ILE A 217 8.58 -27.79 -9.56
C ILE A 217 8.21 -28.21 -8.14
N ILE A 218 8.92 -29.22 -7.61
CA ILE A 218 8.70 -29.69 -6.24
C ILE A 218 9.01 -28.55 -5.26
N PHE A 219 10.14 -27.87 -5.42
CA PHE A 219 10.54 -26.74 -4.58
C PHE A 219 9.49 -25.61 -4.60
N GLN A 220 8.99 -25.22 -5.78
CA GLN A 220 7.95 -24.18 -5.91
C GLN A 220 6.69 -24.54 -5.10
N LYS A 221 6.22 -25.79 -5.19
CA LYS A 221 5.08 -26.25 -4.38
C LYS A 221 5.35 -26.14 -2.89
N PHE A 222 6.57 -26.47 -2.44
CA PHE A 222 6.96 -26.37 -1.03
C PHE A 222 7.11 -24.93 -0.58
N SER A 223 7.79 -24.11 -1.37
CA SER A 223 8.00 -22.70 -1.07
C SER A 223 6.67 -22.01 -0.78
N ARG A 224 5.66 -22.21 -1.63
CA ARG A 224 4.31 -21.67 -1.41
C ARG A 224 3.70 -22.11 -0.07
N HIS A 225 3.83 -23.39 0.29
CA HIS A 225 3.25 -23.94 1.54
C HIS A 225 3.91 -23.38 2.81
N VAL A 226 5.21 -23.10 2.78
CA VAL A 226 5.91 -22.58 3.97
C VAL A 226 5.91 -21.06 4.05
N HIS A 227 5.66 -20.34 2.96
CA HIS A 227 5.58 -18.87 2.95
C HIS A 227 4.35 -18.34 3.69
N ARG A 228 3.16 -18.94 3.50
CA ARG A 228 1.91 -18.49 4.15
C ARG A 228 1.97 -18.53 5.68
N PRO A 229 2.37 -19.65 6.33
CA PRO A 229 2.51 -19.68 7.78
C PRO A 229 3.50 -18.66 8.33
N VAL A 230 4.60 -18.37 7.59
CA VAL A 230 5.56 -17.33 7.99
C VAL A 230 4.92 -15.94 7.93
N ASN A 231 4.20 -15.63 6.86
CA ASN A 231 3.54 -14.33 6.72
C ASN A 231 2.43 -14.15 7.78
N ASN A 232 1.61 -15.16 8.04
CA ASN A 232 0.58 -15.12 9.07
C ASN A 232 1.20 -14.91 10.47
N ALA A 233 2.26 -15.67 10.81
CA ALA A 233 2.93 -15.50 12.09
C ALA A 233 3.65 -14.13 12.21
N ARG A 234 4.16 -13.56 11.11
CA ARG A 234 4.72 -12.20 11.09
C ARG A 234 3.63 -11.16 11.33
N THR A 235 2.48 -11.30 10.66
CA THR A 235 1.34 -10.41 10.85
C THR A 235 0.85 -10.47 12.28
N ASP A 236 0.69 -11.68 12.87
CA ASP A 236 0.29 -11.87 14.27
C ASP A 236 1.23 -11.15 15.25
N VAL A 237 2.55 -11.26 15.05
CA VAL A 237 3.55 -10.53 15.87
C VAL A 237 3.43 -9.02 15.67
N ASN A 238 3.31 -8.53 14.44
CA ASN A 238 3.22 -7.11 14.15
C ASN A 238 1.93 -6.49 14.71
N THR A 239 0.79 -7.16 14.56
CA THR A 239 -0.50 -6.72 15.14
C THR A 239 -0.39 -6.66 16.65
N TYR A 240 0.15 -7.72 17.28
CA TYR A 240 0.35 -7.76 18.72
C TYR A 240 1.24 -6.61 19.23
N LEU A 241 2.36 -6.33 18.54
CA LEU A 241 3.24 -5.21 18.89
C LEU A 241 2.52 -3.86 18.75
N SER A 242 1.78 -3.64 17.66
CA SER A 242 1.02 -2.41 17.43
C SER A 242 0.00 -2.17 18.53
N GLU A 243 -0.80 -3.19 18.88
CA GLU A 243 -1.81 -3.10 19.94
C GLU A 243 -1.19 -2.83 21.32
N ASN A 244 -0.14 -3.59 21.67
CA ASN A 244 0.47 -3.46 23.00
C ASN A 244 1.28 -2.18 23.16
N LEU A 245 1.97 -1.68 22.12
CA LEU A 245 2.66 -0.40 22.17
C LEU A 245 1.66 0.76 22.29
N SER A 246 0.56 0.71 21.56
CA SER A 246 -0.53 1.70 21.68
C SER A 246 -1.20 1.63 23.05
N GLY A 247 -1.36 0.43 23.63
CA GLY A 247 -1.93 0.20 24.95
C GLY A 247 -0.92 0.15 26.10
N MET A 248 0.34 0.58 25.90
CA MET A 248 1.40 0.41 26.89
C MET A 248 1.05 1.05 28.25
N LYS A 249 0.45 2.24 28.23
CA LYS A 249 -0.01 2.93 29.45
C LYS A 249 -0.99 2.09 30.27
N VAL A 250 -1.92 1.40 29.61
CA VAL A 250 -2.88 0.49 30.26
C VAL A 250 -2.15 -0.72 30.86
N THR A 251 -1.25 -1.31 30.08
CA THR A 251 -0.44 -2.46 30.53
C THR A 251 0.33 -2.12 31.82
N GLN A 252 0.98 -0.94 31.89
CA GLN A 252 1.73 -0.48 33.06
C GLN A 252 0.83 -0.16 34.26
N ILE A 253 -0.31 0.53 34.05
CA ILE A 253 -1.24 0.86 35.15
C ILE A 253 -1.78 -0.41 35.81
N PHE A 254 -2.01 -1.49 35.03
CA PHE A 254 -2.52 -2.75 35.53
C PHE A 254 -1.42 -3.77 35.89
N ASN A 255 -0.12 -3.39 35.84
CA ASN A 255 1.03 -4.27 36.12
C ASN A 255 0.98 -5.60 35.36
N GLN A 256 0.68 -5.55 34.06
CA GLN A 256 0.54 -6.74 33.21
C GLN A 256 1.74 -6.96 32.28
N GLU A 257 2.88 -6.30 32.52
CA GLU A 257 4.05 -6.36 31.65
C GLU A 257 4.57 -7.78 31.46
N GLN A 258 4.65 -8.56 32.56
CA GLN A 258 5.15 -9.93 32.49
C GLN A 258 4.23 -10.83 31.66
N ARG A 259 2.91 -10.72 31.87
CA ARG A 259 1.93 -11.47 31.07
C ARG A 259 2.03 -11.13 29.59
N LYS A 260 2.15 -9.83 29.25
CA LYS A 260 2.30 -9.35 27.87
C LYS A 260 3.61 -9.81 27.25
N MET A 261 4.69 -9.88 28.02
CA MET A 261 5.96 -10.42 27.59
C MET A 261 5.84 -11.93 27.26
N ASP A 262 5.18 -12.71 28.11
CA ASP A 262 4.99 -14.15 27.89
C ASP A 262 4.15 -14.42 26.63
N GLU A 263 3.09 -13.62 26.41
CA GLU A 263 2.27 -13.67 25.21
C GLU A 263 3.10 -13.33 23.94
N PHE A 264 3.97 -12.31 24.03
CA PHE A 264 4.90 -11.95 22.94
C PHE A 264 5.89 -13.06 22.64
N LEU A 265 6.51 -13.65 23.66
CA LEU A 265 7.47 -14.75 23.52
C LEU A 265 6.84 -15.96 22.85
N ALA A 266 5.58 -16.29 23.19
CA ALA A 266 4.85 -17.39 22.55
C ALA A 266 4.67 -17.15 21.03
N ARG A 267 4.25 -15.93 20.63
CA ARG A 267 4.10 -15.54 19.21
C ARG A 267 5.45 -15.50 18.49
N SER A 268 6.48 -14.95 19.13
CA SER A 268 7.84 -14.90 18.59
C SER A 268 8.42 -16.30 18.38
N LYS A 269 8.22 -17.25 19.33
CA LYS A 269 8.61 -18.66 19.16
C LYS A 269 7.88 -19.31 17.99
N ARG A 270 6.58 -19.03 17.81
CA ARG A 270 5.80 -19.52 16.66
C ARG A 270 6.38 -18.98 15.34
N LEU A 271 6.69 -17.68 15.27
CA LEU A 271 7.34 -17.07 14.12
C LEU A 271 8.72 -17.71 13.85
N GLY A 272 9.54 -17.91 14.89
CA GLY A 272 10.83 -18.59 14.79
C GLY A 272 10.70 -20.01 14.23
N LYS A 273 9.73 -20.80 14.72
CA LYS A 273 9.47 -22.15 14.23
C LYS A 273 9.04 -22.18 12.76
N THR A 274 8.15 -21.28 12.35
CA THR A 274 7.72 -21.19 10.94
C THR A 274 8.85 -20.73 10.02
N LYS A 275 9.68 -19.76 10.44
CA LYS A 275 10.89 -19.36 9.71
C LYS A 275 11.90 -20.51 9.58
N MET A 276 12.10 -21.29 10.64
CA MET A 276 12.98 -22.45 10.60
C MET A 276 12.50 -23.49 9.58
N ASN A 277 11.19 -23.81 9.56
CA ASN A 277 10.62 -24.71 8.57
C ASN A 277 10.87 -24.21 7.13
N ARG A 278 10.75 -22.89 6.89
CA ARG A 278 11.10 -22.29 5.61
C ARG A 278 12.57 -22.46 5.28
N MET A 279 13.45 -22.22 6.27
CA MET A 279 14.89 -22.38 6.11
C MET A 279 15.28 -23.81 5.72
N PHE A 280 14.63 -24.83 6.30
CA PHE A 280 14.87 -26.22 5.92
C PHE A 280 14.52 -26.50 4.45
N VAL A 281 13.42 -25.95 3.94
CA VAL A 281 13.04 -26.13 2.52
C VAL A 281 14.10 -25.53 1.59
N PHE A 282 14.54 -24.30 1.86
CA PHE A 282 15.59 -23.64 1.08
C PHE A 282 16.96 -24.30 1.26
N GLY A 283 17.26 -24.73 2.49
CA GLY A 283 18.52 -25.40 2.85
C GLY A 283 18.69 -26.78 2.21
N ILE A 284 17.60 -27.43 1.79
CA ILE A 284 17.64 -28.70 1.04
C ILE A 284 17.73 -28.44 -0.47
N PHE A 285 16.98 -27.48 -1.00
CA PHE A 285 16.89 -27.22 -2.44
C PHE A 285 18.24 -26.81 -3.05
N ARG A 286 18.90 -25.80 -2.44
CA ARG A 286 20.17 -25.30 -2.98
C ARG A 286 21.26 -26.34 -3.04
N PRO A 287 21.55 -27.13 -1.98
CA PRO A 287 22.51 -28.23 -2.08
C PRO A 287 22.14 -29.29 -3.11
N MET A 288 20.84 -29.60 -3.31
CA MET A 288 20.42 -30.57 -4.33
C MET A 288 20.74 -30.09 -5.74
N VAL A 289 20.43 -28.84 -6.06
CA VAL A 289 20.79 -28.26 -7.37
C VAL A 289 22.30 -28.24 -7.54
N TYR A 290 23.06 -27.89 -6.48
CA TYR A 290 24.51 -27.91 -6.48
C TYR A 290 25.09 -29.34 -6.69
N MET A 291 24.46 -30.35 -6.07
CA MET A 291 24.86 -31.76 -6.31
C MET A 291 24.64 -32.21 -7.75
N LEU A 292 23.54 -31.81 -8.39
CA LEU A 292 23.33 -32.08 -9.82
C LEU A 292 24.41 -31.41 -10.67
N PHE A 293 24.75 -30.16 -10.34
CA PHE A 293 25.84 -29.42 -10.99
C PHE A 293 27.20 -30.16 -10.84
N VAL A 294 27.57 -30.52 -9.61
CA VAL A 294 28.84 -31.24 -9.35
C VAL A 294 28.83 -32.60 -10.04
N THR A 295 27.70 -33.31 -10.02
CA THR A 295 27.59 -34.62 -10.68
C THR A 295 27.76 -34.49 -12.21
N SER A 296 27.11 -33.49 -12.82
CA SER A 296 27.28 -33.21 -14.24
C SER A 296 28.75 -32.94 -14.61
N ASN A 297 29.47 -32.19 -13.76
CA ASN A 297 30.91 -31.96 -13.93
C ASN A 297 31.76 -33.24 -13.74
N LEU A 298 31.42 -34.10 -12.78
CA LEU A 298 32.11 -35.38 -12.59
C LEU A 298 31.94 -36.29 -13.82
N PHE A 299 30.75 -36.35 -14.41
CA PHE A 299 30.51 -37.06 -15.63
C PHE A 299 31.30 -36.45 -16.82
N LEU A 300 31.32 -35.12 -16.93
CA LEU A 300 32.13 -34.42 -17.91
C LEU A 300 33.60 -34.81 -17.82
N PHE A 301 34.19 -34.73 -16.62
CA PHE A 301 35.59 -35.09 -16.42
C PHE A 301 35.85 -36.57 -16.67
N TYR A 302 35.00 -37.46 -16.21
CA TYR A 302 35.15 -38.89 -16.43
C TYR A 302 35.12 -39.23 -17.94
N ILE A 303 34.14 -38.75 -18.68
CA ILE A 303 34.02 -38.97 -20.13
C ILE A 303 35.14 -38.26 -20.87
N GLY A 304 35.42 -37.00 -20.50
CA GLY A 304 36.46 -36.17 -21.11
C GLY A 304 37.84 -36.76 -20.93
N CYS A 305 38.22 -37.15 -19.72
CA CYS A 305 39.52 -37.79 -19.45
C CYS A 305 39.65 -39.14 -20.16
N LYS A 306 38.57 -39.95 -20.15
CA LYS A 306 38.58 -41.23 -20.87
C LYS A 306 38.72 -41.05 -22.37
N GLY A 307 37.98 -40.10 -22.97
CA GLY A 307 38.05 -39.74 -24.38
C GLY A 307 39.45 -39.25 -24.76
N TYR A 308 40.02 -38.36 -23.95
CA TYR A 308 41.33 -37.76 -24.18
C TYR A 308 42.51 -38.75 -24.02
N ILE A 309 42.52 -39.57 -22.94
CA ILE A 309 43.61 -40.50 -22.64
C ILE A 309 43.59 -41.71 -23.56
N LYS A 310 42.41 -42.22 -23.95
CA LYS A 310 42.24 -43.44 -24.77
C LYS A 310 41.98 -43.17 -26.26
N ASP A 311 42.05 -41.90 -26.68
CA ASP A 311 41.66 -41.45 -28.05
C ASP A 311 40.30 -42.04 -28.51
N THR A 312 39.38 -42.19 -27.57
CA THR A 312 38.04 -42.77 -27.87
C THR A 312 37.03 -41.68 -28.17
N THR A 313 36.24 -41.88 -29.20
CA THR A 313 35.10 -40.99 -29.49
C THR A 313 33.94 -41.27 -28.54
N PHE A 314 33.24 -40.23 -28.13
CA PHE A 314 31.97 -40.34 -27.40
C PHE A 314 30.82 -39.97 -28.34
N LEU A 315 29.93 -40.92 -28.61
CA LEU A 315 28.84 -40.78 -29.59
C LEU A 315 29.33 -40.26 -30.96
N GLY A 316 30.51 -40.72 -31.41
CA GLY A 316 31.07 -40.35 -32.71
C GLY A 316 31.80 -39.01 -32.77
N GLN A 317 31.96 -38.31 -31.62
CA GLN A 317 32.73 -37.08 -31.54
C GLN A 317 34.01 -37.23 -30.73
N THR A 318 35.07 -36.57 -31.18
CA THR A 318 36.35 -36.49 -30.46
C THR A 318 36.23 -35.45 -29.35
N ILE A 319 36.84 -35.73 -28.21
CA ILE A 319 36.87 -34.83 -27.05
C ILE A 319 38.28 -34.32 -26.86
N THR A 320 38.44 -33.01 -26.97
CA THR A 320 39.72 -32.33 -26.72
C THR A 320 39.74 -31.73 -25.28
N SER A 321 40.91 -31.42 -24.75
CA SER A 321 41.03 -30.79 -23.44
C SER A 321 40.36 -29.42 -23.39
N GLU A 322 40.44 -28.68 -24.48
CA GLU A 322 39.81 -27.38 -24.71
C GLU A 322 38.28 -27.47 -24.58
N THR A 323 37.70 -28.52 -25.23
CA THR A 323 36.26 -28.80 -25.15
C THR A 323 35.82 -29.08 -23.72
N VAL A 324 36.60 -29.85 -22.97
CA VAL A 324 36.26 -30.16 -21.54
C VAL A 324 36.24 -28.88 -20.69
N VAL A 325 37.22 -27.98 -20.86
CA VAL A 325 37.25 -26.71 -20.12
C VAL A 325 36.11 -25.80 -20.50
N ALA A 326 35.78 -25.68 -21.80
CA ALA A 326 34.64 -24.90 -22.25
C ALA A 326 33.32 -25.44 -21.63
N PHE A 327 33.13 -26.78 -21.69
CA PHE A 327 31.94 -27.41 -21.11
C PHE A 327 31.83 -27.24 -19.60
N TYR A 328 32.94 -27.32 -18.86
CA TYR A 328 32.95 -27.03 -17.40
C TYR A 328 32.39 -25.62 -17.10
N MET A 329 32.82 -24.63 -17.88
CA MET A 329 32.31 -23.25 -17.73
C MET A 329 30.84 -23.14 -18.20
N TYR A 330 30.47 -23.80 -19.31
CA TYR A 330 29.09 -23.76 -19.81
C TYR A 330 28.09 -24.45 -18.88
N ILE A 331 28.46 -25.55 -18.24
CA ILE A 331 27.59 -26.23 -17.25
C ILE A 331 27.21 -25.24 -16.14
N SER A 332 28.17 -24.47 -15.61
CA SER A 332 27.89 -23.45 -14.61
C SER A 332 26.94 -22.38 -15.14
N ARG A 333 27.19 -21.87 -16.35
CA ARG A 333 26.36 -20.83 -16.99
C ARG A 333 25.00 -21.32 -17.47
N PHE A 334 24.78 -22.61 -17.52
CA PHE A 334 23.50 -23.24 -17.85
C PHE A 334 22.67 -23.48 -16.58
N PHE A 335 23.28 -23.99 -15.47
CA PHE A 335 22.55 -24.32 -14.26
C PHE A 335 22.17 -23.10 -13.41
N ASN A 336 23.08 -22.10 -13.31
CA ASN A 336 22.84 -20.91 -12.49
C ASN A 336 21.60 -20.09 -12.93
N PRO A 337 21.37 -19.81 -14.23
CA PRO A 337 20.17 -19.14 -14.68
C PRO A 337 18.88 -19.89 -14.36
N ILE A 338 18.86 -21.21 -14.43
CA ILE A 338 17.67 -22.01 -14.11
C ILE A 338 17.31 -21.87 -12.63
N GLN A 339 18.33 -21.90 -11.76
CA GLN A 339 18.11 -21.63 -10.33
C GLN A 339 17.58 -20.22 -10.08
N ALA A 340 18.17 -19.22 -10.76
CA ALA A 340 17.74 -17.83 -10.63
C ALA A 340 16.29 -17.62 -11.10
N LEU A 341 15.86 -18.29 -12.19
CA LEU A 341 14.46 -18.27 -12.64
C LEU A 341 13.51 -18.84 -11.59
N ALA A 342 13.89 -19.94 -10.93
CA ALA A 342 13.09 -20.55 -9.88
C ALA A 342 12.91 -19.61 -8.66
N GLU A 343 13.96 -18.90 -8.27
CA GLU A 343 13.93 -17.96 -7.14
C GLU A 343 13.10 -16.69 -7.43
N GLN A 344 13.06 -16.25 -8.70
CA GLN A 344 12.28 -15.06 -9.10
C GLN A 344 10.76 -15.29 -9.11
N PHE A 345 10.31 -16.51 -9.17
CA PHE A 345 8.88 -16.81 -9.27
C PHE A 345 8.08 -16.34 -8.04
N ASP A 346 8.62 -16.53 -6.84
CA ASP A 346 7.98 -16.07 -5.59
C ASP A 346 7.85 -14.53 -5.56
N MET A 347 8.87 -13.83 -6.08
CA MET A 347 8.85 -12.36 -6.16
C MET A 347 7.84 -11.84 -7.21
N LEU A 348 7.70 -12.58 -8.31
CA LEU A 348 6.69 -12.30 -9.34
C LEU A 348 5.28 -12.40 -8.75
N GLU A 349 4.98 -13.46 -8.00
CA GLU A 349 3.68 -13.62 -7.34
C GLU A 349 3.39 -12.51 -6.33
N GLN A 350 4.40 -12.07 -5.55
CA GLN A 350 4.25 -10.96 -4.62
C GLN A 350 3.95 -9.64 -5.35
N SER A 351 4.62 -9.40 -6.47
CA SER A 351 4.39 -8.20 -7.28
C SER A 351 2.99 -8.20 -7.91
N PHE A 352 2.50 -9.36 -8.37
CA PHE A 352 1.14 -9.49 -8.89
C PHE A 352 0.10 -9.28 -7.79
N ALA A 353 0.31 -9.83 -6.60
CA ALA A 353 -0.58 -9.58 -5.46
C ALA A 353 -0.60 -8.10 -5.04
N ALA A 354 0.53 -7.39 -5.13
CA ALA A 354 0.59 -5.95 -4.89
C ALA A 354 -0.15 -5.17 -5.98
N ALA A 355 0.02 -5.55 -7.25
CA ALA A 355 -0.67 -4.94 -8.38
C ALA A 355 -2.19 -5.12 -8.30
N GLU A 356 -2.67 -6.34 -8.00
CA GLU A 356 -4.10 -6.61 -7.80
C GLU A 356 -4.72 -5.70 -6.75
N LYS A 357 -4.04 -5.52 -5.62
CA LYS A 357 -4.51 -4.66 -4.54
C LYS A 357 -4.62 -3.18 -4.95
N ILE A 358 -3.67 -2.68 -5.75
CA ILE A 358 -3.72 -1.32 -6.29
C ILE A 358 -4.84 -1.20 -7.31
N PHE A 359 -4.96 -2.16 -8.24
CA PHE A 359 -5.99 -2.13 -9.26
C PHE A 359 -7.39 -2.26 -8.67
N THR A 360 -7.56 -3.02 -7.59
CA THR A 360 -8.84 -3.08 -6.85
C THR A 360 -9.27 -1.70 -6.35
N ILE A 361 -8.34 -0.85 -5.90
CA ILE A 361 -8.67 0.53 -5.52
C ILE A 361 -8.97 1.38 -6.75
N LEU A 362 -8.14 1.30 -7.80
CA LEU A 362 -8.34 2.07 -9.03
C LEU A 362 -9.63 1.70 -9.78
N ASP A 363 -10.19 0.52 -9.53
CA ASP A 363 -11.45 0.06 -10.11
C ASP A 363 -12.67 0.44 -9.27
N MET A 364 -12.48 1.00 -8.06
CA MET A 364 -13.57 1.50 -7.26
C MET A 364 -14.19 2.73 -7.93
N VAL A 365 -15.44 2.63 -8.34
CA VAL A 365 -16.16 3.78 -8.88
C VAL A 365 -16.57 4.69 -7.72
N PRO A 366 -16.21 6.01 -7.75
CA PRO A 366 -16.69 6.94 -6.73
C PRO A 366 -18.21 6.96 -6.67
N GLU A 367 -18.78 6.79 -5.47
CA GLU A 367 -20.24 6.69 -5.29
C GLU A 367 -20.94 8.06 -5.38
N VAL A 368 -20.25 9.13 -4.99
CA VAL A 368 -20.77 10.50 -5.02
C VAL A 368 -19.97 11.29 -6.05
N VAL A 369 -20.61 11.60 -7.17
CA VAL A 369 -20.00 12.30 -8.30
C VAL A 369 -20.92 13.45 -8.76
N ASP A 370 -20.33 14.42 -9.44
CA ASP A 370 -21.11 15.49 -10.07
C ASP A 370 -21.91 14.95 -11.26
N GLU A 371 -23.17 15.33 -11.35
CA GLU A 371 -23.96 15.07 -12.55
C GLU A 371 -23.41 15.88 -13.74
N PRO A 372 -23.55 15.39 -14.99
CA PRO A 372 -22.98 16.05 -16.16
C PRO A 372 -23.48 17.50 -16.37
N ASP A 373 -24.68 17.81 -15.89
CA ASP A 373 -25.36 19.10 -15.95
C ASP A 373 -25.34 19.86 -14.61
N ALA A 374 -24.52 19.42 -13.65
CA ALA A 374 -24.39 20.07 -12.36
C ALA A 374 -23.90 21.51 -12.49
N ILE A 375 -24.64 22.43 -11.86
CA ILE A 375 -24.37 23.87 -11.90
C ILE A 375 -23.37 24.31 -10.84
N GLU A 376 -22.72 25.42 -11.09
CA GLU A 376 -21.85 26.08 -10.13
C GLU A 376 -22.59 27.22 -9.44
N LEU A 377 -22.68 27.18 -8.11
CA LEU A 377 -23.26 28.26 -7.32
C LEU A 377 -22.24 29.38 -7.15
N LYS A 378 -22.52 30.57 -7.70
CA LYS A 378 -21.68 31.75 -7.48
C LYS A 378 -21.92 32.39 -6.12
N GLU A 379 -23.15 32.37 -5.66
CA GLU A 379 -23.59 32.89 -4.37
C GLU A 379 -24.57 31.90 -3.75
N MET A 380 -24.58 31.79 -2.43
CA MET A 380 -25.45 30.94 -1.66
C MET A 380 -26.09 31.74 -0.51
N LYS A 381 -27.42 31.73 -0.41
CA LYS A 381 -28.15 32.40 0.66
C LYS A 381 -28.16 31.57 1.95
N GLY A 382 -28.06 30.26 1.82
CA GLY A 382 -28.02 29.31 2.94
C GLY A 382 -29.40 28.82 3.37
N GLU A 383 -30.39 28.79 2.47
CA GLU A 383 -31.66 28.12 2.68
C GLU A 383 -31.49 26.61 2.47
N ILE A 384 -31.99 25.78 3.42
CA ILE A 384 -31.88 24.32 3.37
C ILE A 384 -33.24 23.69 3.63
N GLU A 385 -33.70 22.83 2.72
CA GLU A 385 -34.95 22.15 2.85
C GLU A 385 -34.81 20.64 2.67
N PHE A 386 -35.28 19.86 3.63
CA PHE A 386 -35.38 18.40 3.56
C PHE A 386 -36.83 18.04 3.28
N ARG A 387 -37.06 17.21 2.24
CA ARG A 387 -38.40 16.73 1.83
C ARG A 387 -38.42 15.21 1.84
N ASP A 388 -39.09 14.61 2.83
CA ASP A 388 -39.30 13.16 3.00
C ASP A 388 -37.98 12.36 2.81
N VAL A 389 -36.92 12.76 3.48
CA VAL A 389 -35.56 12.20 3.30
C VAL A 389 -35.44 10.87 4.04
N TRP A 390 -35.07 9.84 3.30
CA TRP A 390 -34.74 8.50 3.81
C TRP A 390 -33.27 8.20 3.51
N PHE A 391 -32.55 7.76 4.53
CA PHE A 391 -31.12 7.44 4.39
C PHE A 391 -30.71 6.24 5.25
N ALA A 392 -29.88 5.36 4.67
CA ALA A 392 -29.25 4.22 5.31
C ALA A 392 -27.78 4.11 4.88
N TYR A 393 -26.85 3.84 5.80
CA TYR A 393 -25.46 3.54 5.47
C TYR A 393 -25.33 2.14 4.85
N ASN A 394 -26.11 1.18 5.39
CA ASN A 394 -26.19 -0.17 4.86
C ASN A 394 -27.61 -0.41 4.33
N PRO A 395 -27.79 -1.11 3.21
CA PRO A 395 -29.11 -1.44 2.68
C PRO A 395 -30.02 -2.10 3.74
N GLY A 396 -31.19 -1.52 3.98
CA GLY A 396 -32.18 -2.04 4.92
C GLY A 396 -32.10 -1.49 6.36
N GLU A 397 -31.01 -0.82 6.73
CA GLU A 397 -30.81 -0.24 8.07
C GLU A 397 -31.06 1.27 8.05
N TRP A 398 -32.32 1.68 8.00
CA TRP A 398 -32.70 3.09 7.92
C TRP A 398 -32.24 3.88 9.14
N VAL A 399 -31.37 4.89 8.91
CA VAL A 399 -30.91 5.86 9.91
C VAL A 399 -31.79 7.10 9.95
N LEU A 400 -32.27 7.57 8.78
CA LEU A 400 -33.29 8.61 8.65
C LEU A 400 -34.53 8.04 7.97
N LYS A 401 -35.73 8.42 8.46
CA LYS A 401 -37.00 7.85 8.05
C LYS A 401 -38.01 8.97 7.81
N GLY A 402 -38.09 9.46 6.56
CA GLY A 402 -39.06 10.49 6.18
C GLY A 402 -38.84 11.84 6.86
N VAL A 403 -37.58 12.23 7.02
CA VAL A 403 -37.19 13.49 7.69
C VAL A 403 -37.51 14.67 6.79
N SER A 404 -38.32 15.63 7.30
CA SER A 404 -38.72 16.85 6.59
C SER A 404 -38.57 18.05 7.52
N PHE A 405 -37.82 19.06 7.11
CA PHE A 405 -37.67 20.33 7.83
C PHE A 405 -37.19 21.42 6.88
N HIS A 406 -37.29 22.68 7.32
CA HIS A 406 -36.88 23.85 6.56
C HIS A 406 -36.01 24.76 7.45
N VAL A 407 -34.87 25.20 6.93
CA VAL A 407 -33.97 26.16 7.55
C VAL A 407 -33.92 27.41 6.70
N TYR A 408 -34.28 28.55 7.25
CA TYR A 408 -34.23 29.83 6.57
C TYR A 408 -32.82 30.44 6.55
N PRO A 409 -32.51 31.29 5.56
CA PRO A 409 -31.24 32.00 5.52
C PRO A 409 -30.94 32.73 6.85
N LYS A 410 -29.68 32.57 7.33
CA LYS A 410 -29.18 33.14 8.60
C LYS A 410 -29.87 32.63 9.86
N GLN A 411 -30.64 31.57 9.79
CA GLN A 411 -31.26 30.92 10.94
C GLN A 411 -30.25 30.01 11.64
N THR A 412 -30.27 30.00 12.97
CA THR A 412 -29.54 29.05 13.81
C THR A 412 -30.46 27.89 14.16
N VAL A 413 -30.13 26.67 13.70
CA VAL A 413 -30.90 25.45 13.97
C VAL A 413 -30.08 24.47 14.79
N ALA A 414 -30.63 24.02 15.92
CA ALA A 414 -29.99 23.03 16.80
C ALA A 414 -30.65 21.65 16.64
N PHE A 415 -29.83 20.64 16.31
CA PHE A 415 -30.27 19.24 16.30
C PHE A 415 -29.96 18.59 17.64
N VAL A 416 -31.00 18.08 18.29
CA VAL A 416 -30.95 17.48 19.63
C VAL A 416 -31.47 16.04 19.58
N GLY A 417 -30.97 15.17 20.43
CA GLY A 417 -31.41 13.77 20.52
C GLY A 417 -30.33 12.86 21.05
N ALA A 418 -30.66 11.60 21.33
CA ALA A 418 -29.73 10.60 21.82
C ALA A 418 -28.63 10.28 20.77
N THR A 419 -27.51 9.71 21.22
CA THR A 419 -26.50 9.18 20.30
C THR A 419 -27.12 8.13 19.39
N GLY A 420 -26.82 8.20 18.08
CA GLY A 420 -27.43 7.31 17.08
C GLY A 420 -28.81 7.74 16.57
N SER A 421 -29.35 8.92 16.96
CA SER A 421 -30.66 9.42 16.47
C SER A 421 -30.64 9.96 15.03
N GLY A 422 -29.43 10.12 14.41
CA GLY A 422 -29.31 10.61 13.03
C GLY A 422 -28.80 12.06 12.87
N LYS A 423 -28.43 12.75 13.96
CA LYS A 423 -27.98 14.17 13.94
C LYS A 423 -26.78 14.41 13.01
N SER A 424 -25.66 13.74 13.26
CA SER A 424 -24.45 13.88 12.42
C SER A 424 -24.66 13.37 11.00
N THR A 425 -25.63 12.45 10.81
CA THR A 425 -26.03 11.98 9.47
C THR A 425 -26.68 13.11 8.66
N ILE A 426 -27.56 13.92 9.26
CA ILE A 426 -28.16 15.10 8.59
C ILE A 426 -27.05 16.05 8.12
N LEU A 427 -26.09 16.38 8.99
CA LEU A 427 -24.97 17.25 8.62
C LEU A 427 -24.12 16.67 7.49
N SER A 428 -23.86 15.37 7.52
CA SER A 428 -23.11 14.67 6.48
C SER A 428 -23.83 14.68 5.13
N LEU A 429 -25.16 14.61 5.11
CA LEU A 429 -25.97 14.68 3.91
C LEU A 429 -26.00 16.12 3.34
N ILE A 430 -26.06 17.14 4.19
CA ILE A 430 -26.00 18.55 3.76
C ILE A 430 -24.65 18.85 3.09
N CYS A 431 -23.54 18.28 3.58
CA CYS A 431 -22.22 18.37 2.95
C CYS A 431 -22.08 17.49 1.69
N ARG A 432 -23.12 16.74 1.34
CA ARG A 432 -23.10 15.75 0.25
C ARG A 432 -21.90 14.79 0.38
N ASN A 433 -21.66 14.28 1.60
CA ASN A 433 -20.72 13.19 1.83
C ASN A 433 -21.30 11.84 1.42
N TYR A 434 -22.62 11.77 1.32
CA TYR A 434 -23.43 10.62 0.88
C TYR A 434 -24.60 11.14 0.06
N ASP A 435 -25.09 10.36 -0.90
CA ASP A 435 -26.35 10.61 -1.59
C ASP A 435 -27.49 9.86 -0.90
N ILE A 436 -28.69 10.46 -0.89
CA ILE A 436 -29.88 9.92 -0.26
C ILE A 436 -30.54 8.85 -1.13
N GLN A 437 -31.25 7.91 -0.50
CA GLN A 437 -31.98 6.86 -1.21
C GLN A 437 -33.41 7.27 -1.61
N LYS A 438 -34.08 8.11 -0.79
CA LYS A 438 -35.44 8.64 -1.11
C LYS A 438 -35.59 10.06 -0.61
N GLY A 439 -36.49 10.83 -1.23
CA GLY A 439 -36.73 12.22 -0.91
C GLY A 439 -35.84 13.19 -1.68
N GLN A 440 -35.77 14.41 -1.20
CA GLN A 440 -34.95 15.49 -1.79
C GLN A 440 -34.34 16.35 -0.70
N ILE A 441 -33.13 16.84 -0.97
CA ILE A 441 -32.44 17.90 -0.19
C ILE A 441 -32.24 19.07 -1.13
N LEU A 442 -32.82 20.21 -0.80
CA LEU A 442 -32.72 21.44 -1.59
C LEU A 442 -31.86 22.45 -0.88
N ILE A 443 -30.98 23.09 -1.62
CA ILE A 443 -30.17 24.24 -1.19
C ILE A 443 -30.54 25.44 -2.06
N ASP A 444 -31.05 26.49 -1.43
CA ASP A 444 -31.60 27.67 -2.14
C ASP A 444 -32.64 27.29 -3.23
N GLY A 445 -33.46 26.24 -2.98
CA GLY A 445 -34.44 25.72 -3.89
C GLY A 445 -33.94 24.76 -4.97
N ILE A 446 -32.63 24.47 -5.03
CA ILE A 446 -32.01 23.60 -6.03
C ILE A 446 -31.65 22.27 -5.37
N ASP A 447 -32.00 21.14 -6.03
CA ASP A 447 -31.61 19.80 -5.52
C ASP A 447 -30.08 19.69 -5.43
N ILE A 448 -29.59 19.25 -4.28
CA ILE A 448 -28.15 19.14 -3.97
C ILE A 448 -27.39 18.29 -4.99
N ARG A 449 -28.06 17.36 -5.69
CA ARG A 449 -27.47 16.49 -6.72
C ARG A 449 -27.12 17.27 -7.99
N HIS A 450 -27.87 18.32 -8.31
CA HIS A 450 -27.62 19.19 -9.48
C HIS A 450 -26.62 20.32 -9.22
N ILE A 451 -26.00 20.36 -8.03
CA ILE A 451 -24.96 21.34 -7.66
C ILE A 451 -23.59 20.65 -7.69
N LYS A 452 -22.59 21.26 -8.31
CA LYS A 452 -21.20 20.77 -8.26
C LYS A 452 -20.73 20.68 -6.82
N ILE A 453 -20.19 19.53 -6.43
CA ILE A 453 -19.74 19.25 -5.07
C ILE A 453 -18.70 20.27 -4.59
N ALA A 454 -17.74 20.62 -5.44
CA ALA A 454 -16.70 21.59 -5.10
C ALA A 454 -17.30 22.98 -4.84
N SER A 455 -18.27 23.41 -5.65
CA SER A 455 -18.97 24.68 -5.47
C SER A 455 -19.82 24.68 -4.21
N LEU A 456 -20.60 23.61 -3.97
CA LEU A 456 -21.39 23.45 -2.75
C LEU A 456 -20.51 23.56 -1.50
N ARG A 457 -19.44 22.78 -1.44
CA ARG A 457 -18.54 22.73 -0.28
C ARG A 457 -17.72 24.01 -0.06
N SER A 458 -17.54 24.82 -1.09
CA SER A 458 -16.85 26.11 -0.95
C SER A 458 -17.66 27.12 -0.10
N HIS A 459 -18.98 26.98 -0.06
CA HIS A 459 -19.90 27.81 0.74
C HIS A 459 -20.12 27.30 2.16
N PHE A 460 -19.58 26.11 2.49
CA PHE A 460 -19.72 25.50 3.82
C PHE A 460 -18.46 25.71 4.67
N GLY A 461 -18.68 26.07 5.93
CA GLY A 461 -17.68 26.02 6.99
C GLY A 461 -18.04 24.89 7.95
N GLN A 462 -17.25 23.83 7.98
CA GLN A 462 -17.48 22.69 8.87
C GLN A 462 -16.48 22.65 10.02
N MET A 463 -17.00 22.54 11.22
CA MET A 463 -16.24 22.35 12.45
C MET A 463 -16.57 20.97 13.00
N LEU A 464 -15.57 20.09 12.98
CA LEU A 464 -15.71 18.71 13.44
C LEU A 464 -15.52 18.64 14.96
N GLN A 465 -16.11 17.63 15.59
CA GLN A 465 -15.93 17.30 17.00
C GLN A 465 -14.45 17.13 17.36
N ASP A 466 -13.71 16.35 16.57
CA ASP A 466 -12.27 16.20 16.70
C ASP A 466 -11.57 17.10 15.67
N VAL A 467 -11.01 18.22 16.18
CA VAL A 467 -10.30 19.17 15.32
C VAL A 467 -8.99 18.57 14.84
N PHE A 468 -8.85 18.42 13.53
CA PHE A 468 -7.64 17.99 12.89
C PHE A 468 -6.80 19.18 12.40
N LEU A 469 -5.54 19.22 12.84
CA LEU A 469 -4.53 20.16 12.36
C LEU A 469 -3.42 19.39 11.62
N PHE A 470 -3.06 19.89 10.46
CA PHE A 470 -1.94 19.34 9.68
C PHE A 470 -0.60 19.75 10.29
N ALA A 471 0.40 18.90 10.20
CA ALA A 471 1.77 19.28 10.52
C ALA A 471 2.24 20.40 9.58
N GLY A 472 2.85 21.45 10.13
CA GLY A 472 3.24 22.66 9.42
C GLY A 472 3.30 23.85 10.37
N ASP A 473 2.61 24.93 10.05
CA ASP A 473 2.48 26.11 10.91
C ASP A 473 0.99 26.51 11.09
N ILE A 474 0.74 27.47 12.00
CA ILE A 474 -0.61 27.97 12.28
C ILE A 474 -1.21 28.62 11.04
N ARG A 475 -0.43 29.44 10.30
CA ARG A 475 -0.86 30.11 9.08
C ARG A 475 -1.40 29.14 8.06
N SER A 476 -0.61 28.12 7.67
CA SER A 476 -1.00 27.10 6.68
C SER A 476 -2.25 26.34 7.09
N ASN A 477 -2.42 26.08 8.38
CA ASN A 477 -3.61 25.46 8.94
C ASN A 477 -4.86 26.32 8.87
N ILE A 478 -4.76 27.63 8.96
CA ILE A 478 -5.90 28.55 8.86
C ILE A 478 -6.25 28.81 7.40
N VAL A 479 -5.26 29.04 6.56
CA VAL A 479 -5.46 29.44 5.14
C VAL A 479 -6.02 28.31 4.28
N LEU A 480 -5.56 27.10 4.40
CA LEU A 480 -5.92 25.82 3.72
C LEU A 480 -6.43 25.87 2.26
N ARG A 481 -7.28 26.85 1.88
CA ARG A 481 -8.03 26.87 0.60
C ARG A 481 -7.54 27.89 -0.43
N SER A 482 -6.73 28.86 -0.06
CA SER A 482 -6.51 30.02 -0.92
C SER A 482 -5.11 30.60 -0.79
N ASP A 483 -4.42 30.72 -1.93
CA ASP A 483 -3.07 31.33 -1.99
C ASP A 483 -3.09 32.87 -1.94
N ASN A 484 -4.28 33.52 -2.00
CA ASN A 484 -4.44 34.98 -2.08
C ASN A 484 -4.81 35.65 -0.75
N VAL A 485 -4.61 34.97 0.38
CA VAL A 485 -4.94 35.48 1.72
C VAL A 485 -3.73 36.20 2.30
N THR A 486 -3.95 37.44 2.77
CA THR A 486 -2.90 38.23 3.44
C THR A 486 -2.81 37.86 4.93
N ASP A 487 -1.65 38.14 5.55
CA ASP A 487 -1.49 37.96 7.00
C ASP A 487 -2.49 38.74 7.81
N GLU A 488 -2.88 39.94 7.32
CA GLU A 488 -3.87 40.77 8.01
C GLU A 488 -5.25 40.11 7.99
N ASP A 489 -5.62 39.43 6.88
CA ASP A 489 -6.88 38.66 6.83
C ASP A 489 -6.87 37.52 7.85
N VAL A 490 -5.74 36.82 7.98
CA VAL A 490 -5.56 35.75 8.96
C VAL A 490 -5.66 36.31 10.40
N TRP A 491 -4.97 37.40 10.69
CA TRP A 491 -5.07 38.05 11.98
C TRP A 491 -6.48 38.58 12.28
N GLN A 492 -7.20 39.09 11.28
CA GLN A 492 -8.57 39.53 11.41
C GLN A 492 -9.48 38.33 11.78
N ALA A 493 -9.33 37.20 11.12
CA ALA A 493 -10.05 35.97 11.45
C ALA A 493 -9.73 35.50 12.87
N CYS A 494 -8.44 35.50 13.27
CA CYS A 494 -8.00 35.14 14.61
C CYS A 494 -8.60 36.06 15.69
N ARG A 495 -8.60 37.38 15.46
CA ARG A 495 -9.22 38.35 16.39
C ARG A 495 -10.73 38.13 16.53
N TYR A 496 -11.39 37.82 15.41
CA TYR A 496 -12.84 37.59 15.42
C TYR A 496 -13.26 36.43 16.34
N VAL A 497 -12.44 35.38 16.39
CA VAL A 497 -12.70 34.16 17.19
C VAL A 497 -11.85 34.09 18.46
N ASN A 498 -11.30 35.22 18.93
CA ASN A 498 -10.46 35.31 20.14
C ASN A 498 -9.22 34.38 20.15
N ALA A 499 -8.72 33.97 18.98
CA ALA A 499 -7.53 33.14 18.86
C ALA A 499 -6.23 33.95 18.94
N ASP A 500 -6.26 35.24 18.62
CA ASP A 500 -5.07 36.10 18.55
C ASP A 500 -4.36 36.24 19.90
N GLY A 501 -5.09 36.19 21.00
CA GLY A 501 -4.56 36.34 22.37
C GLY A 501 -3.56 35.25 22.74
N PHE A 502 -3.80 34.00 22.37
CA PHE A 502 -2.85 32.94 22.63
C PHE A 502 -1.76 32.84 21.53
N ILE A 503 -2.10 33.09 20.26
CA ILE A 503 -1.14 33.04 19.15
C ILE A 503 -0.02 34.07 19.34
N ARG A 504 -0.34 35.29 19.78
CA ARG A 504 0.64 36.34 20.09
C ARG A 504 1.58 36.02 21.26
N LYS A 505 1.22 35.07 22.13
CA LYS A 505 2.07 34.61 23.23
C LYS A 505 3.07 33.54 22.80
N LEU A 506 2.93 33.00 21.59
CA LEU A 506 3.85 32.02 21.03
C LEU A 506 5.03 32.74 20.37
N ASP A 507 6.23 32.19 20.50
CA ASP A 507 7.46 32.80 19.97
C ASP A 507 7.41 32.95 18.45
N GLY A 508 6.82 31.97 17.73
CA GLY A 508 6.65 31.98 16.27
C GLY A 508 5.40 32.71 15.75
N GLY A 509 4.45 33.09 16.63
CA GLY A 509 3.18 33.71 16.21
C GLY A 509 2.41 32.84 15.20
N LEU A 510 2.10 33.39 14.01
CA LEU A 510 1.44 32.61 12.92
C LEU A 510 2.35 31.55 12.30
N ASP A 511 3.67 31.70 12.40
CA ASP A 511 4.65 30.73 11.90
C ASP A 511 5.03 29.67 12.96
N GLU A 512 4.35 29.67 14.12
CA GLU A 512 4.54 28.66 15.15
C GLU A 512 4.24 27.26 14.61
N ALA A 513 5.14 26.32 14.91
CA ALA A 513 5.07 24.96 14.39
C ALA A 513 3.89 24.18 14.97
N VAL A 514 3.06 23.63 14.10
CA VAL A 514 2.00 22.67 14.43
C VAL A 514 2.55 21.25 14.25
N ARG A 515 2.65 20.52 15.37
CA ARG A 515 3.07 19.11 15.35
C ARG A 515 1.93 18.22 14.87
N GLU A 516 2.23 16.96 14.64
CA GLU A 516 1.26 15.96 14.19
C GLU A 516 -0.06 16.04 14.99
N GLN A 517 -1.18 16.26 14.28
CA GLN A 517 -2.53 16.44 14.83
C GLN A 517 -2.67 17.62 15.83
N GLY A 518 -1.72 18.55 15.85
CA GLY A 518 -1.76 19.70 16.78
C GLY A 518 -1.56 19.32 18.25
N ASN A 519 -0.81 18.25 18.55
CA ASN A 519 -0.60 17.73 19.90
C ASN A 519 0.11 18.71 20.86
N ASN A 520 0.70 19.76 20.31
CA ASN A 520 1.33 20.84 21.09
C ASN A 520 0.35 21.96 21.50
N PHE A 521 -0.93 21.87 21.10
CA PHE A 521 -1.98 22.82 21.48
C PHE A 521 -3.03 22.14 22.37
N SER A 522 -3.65 22.93 23.28
CA SER A 522 -4.80 22.46 24.04
C SER A 522 -6.01 22.18 23.15
N ALA A 523 -6.99 21.43 23.64
CA ALA A 523 -8.22 21.14 22.89
C ALA A 523 -8.94 22.44 22.48
N GLY A 524 -9.05 23.40 23.39
CA GLY A 524 -9.67 24.70 23.12
C GLY A 524 -8.89 25.55 22.12
N GLN A 525 -7.55 25.58 22.22
CA GLN A 525 -6.71 26.28 21.23
C GLN A 525 -6.89 25.70 19.82
N ARG A 526 -6.89 24.36 19.69
CA ARG A 526 -7.18 23.71 18.39
C ARG A 526 -8.55 24.11 17.86
N GLN A 527 -9.54 24.21 18.74
CA GLN A 527 -10.89 24.61 18.35
C GLN A 527 -10.96 26.06 17.86
N LEU A 528 -10.30 27.01 18.57
CA LEU A 528 -10.20 28.40 18.14
C LEU A 528 -9.48 28.52 16.78
N LEU A 529 -8.44 27.72 16.52
CA LEU A 529 -7.80 27.66 15.20
C LEU A 529 -8.75 27.14 14.12
N SER A 530 -9.58 26.13 14.42
CA SER A 530 -10.62 25.64 13.51
C SER A 530 -11.69 26.69 13.22
N PHE A 531 -12.05 27.49 14.21
CA PHE A 531 -12.96 28.61 14.02
C PHE A 531 -12.34 29.69 13.13
N ALA A 532 -11.08 30.07 13.36
CA ALA A 532 -10.36 31.02 12.50
C ALA A 532 -10.28 30.52 11.04
N ARG A 533 -9.98 29.24 10.82
CA ARG A 533 -10.01 28.58 9.53
C ARG A 533 -11.37 28.73 8.84
N THR A 534 -12.46 28.52 9.55
CA THR A 534 -13.82 28.57 9.02
C THR A 534 -14.21 30.02 8.68
N ILE A 535 -13.95 30.95 9.56
CA ILE A 535 -14.34 32.38 9.40
C ILE A 535 -13.58 33.06 8.27
N LEU A 536 -12.31 32.72 8.07
CA LEU A 536 -11.47 33.27 7.01
C LEU A 536 -12.14 33.13 5.63
N HIS A 537 -12.87 32.05 5.40
CA HIS A 537 -13.51 31.74 4.11
C HIS A 537 -14.94 32.28 3.99
N LYS A 538 -15.46 33.01 4.97
CA LYS A 538 -16.79 33.66 4.98
C LYS A 538 -17.91 32.73 4.49
N PRO A 539 -18.13 31.57 5.13
CA PRO A 539 -19.09 30.58 4.65
C PRO A 539 -20.54 31.11 4.74
N SER A 540 -21.38 30.70 3.79
CA SER A 540 -22.83 30.98 3.84
C SER A 540 -23.57 30.09 4.81
N VAL A 541 -23.08 28.85 5.03
CA VAL A 541 -23.60 27.90 6.01
C VAL A 541 -22.46 27.39 6.88
N MET A 542 -22.68 27.42 8.18
CA MET A 542 -21.76 26.88 9.18
C MET A 542 -22.34 25.62 9.82
N ILE A 543 -21.54 24.59 9.94
CA ILE A 543 -21.89 23.30 10.51
C ILE A 543 -20.99 23.05 11.72
N LEU A 544 -21.60 22.93 12.90
CA LEU A 544 -20.90 22.67 14.15
C LEU A 544 -21.35 21.31 14.69
N ASP A 545 -20.39 20.40 14.82
CA ASP A 545 -20.59 19.11 15.46
C ASP A 545 -19.88 19.12 16.83
N GLU A 546 -20.64 19.18 17.91
CA GLU A 546 -20.23 19.10 19.33
C GLU A 546 -18.91 19.82 19.71
N ALA A 547 -18.96 21.15 19.76
CA ALA A 547 -17.75 21.99 19.80
C ALA A 547 -17.04 22.13 21.18
N THR A 548 -17.45 21.48 22.28
CA THR A 548 -16.99 21.89 23.63
C THR A 548 -16.69 20.77 24.64
N ALA A 549 -16.43 19.55 24.25
CA ALA A 549 -16.05 18.49 25.19
C ALA A 549 -14.58 18.63 25.65
N ASN A 550 -14.32 18.53 26.96
CA ASN A 550 -12.98 18.53 27.58
C ASN A 550 -12.14 19.82 27.40
N ILE A 551 -12.78 21.00 27.54
CA ILE A 551 -12.13 22.29 27.42
C ILE A 551 -12.08 22.93 28.82
N ASP A 552 -11.00 23.64 29.11
CA ASP A 552 -10.85 24.44 30.32
C ASP A 552 -11.83 25.63 30.35
N THR A 553 -12.24 26.06 31.53
CA THR A 553 -13.29 27.07 31.69
C THR A 553 -12.94 28.42 31.05
N GLU A 554 -11.67 28.84 31.09
CA GLU A 554 -11.25 30.12 30.50
C GLU A 554 -11.40 30.09 28.98
N THR A 555 -10.93 29.03 28.33
CA THR A 555 -11.05 28.87 26.86
C THR A 555 -12.51 28.62 26.46
N GLU A 556 -13.33 28.00 27.29
CA GLU A 556 -14.75 27.79 27.01
C GLU A 556 -15.50 29.12 26.86
N VAL A 557 -15.22 30.11 27.71
CA VAL A 557 -15.81 31.46 27.58
C VAL A 557 -15.45 32.09 26.24
N LEU A 558 -14.18 31.99 25.80
CA LEU A 558 -13.74 32.53 24.51
C LEU A 558 -14.44 31.82 23.33
N ILE A 559 -14.66 30.52 23.43
CA ILE A 559 -15.36 29.73 22.41
C ILE A 559 -16.84 30.15 22.35
N GLN A 560 -17.52 30.31 23.48
CA GLN A 560 -18.91 30.75 23.53
C GLN A 560 -19.08 32.16 22.94
N ASP A 561 -18.21 33.12 23.30
CA ASP A 561 -18.22 34.46 22.71
C ASP A 561 -17.98 34.41 21.16
N SER A 562 -17.08 33.54 20.73
CA SER A 562 -16.83 33.33 19.29
C SER A 562 -18.06 32.77 18.58
N LEU A 563 -18.74 31.79 19.18
CA LEU A 563 -19.97 31.21 18.63
C LEU A 563 -21.11 32.25 18.52
N GLU A 564 -21.27 33.12 19.53
CA GLU A 564 -22.25 34.21 19.47
C GLU A 564 -21.98 35.19 18.34
N LYS A 565 -20.72 35.59 18.15
CA LYS A 565 -20.30 36.45 17.01
C LYS A 565 -20.58 35.78 15.66
N MET A 566 -20.35 34.48 15.57
CA MET A 566 -20.47 33.71 14.33
C MET A 566 -21.91 33.57 13.84
N LYS A 567 -22.93 33.59 14.72
CA LYS A 567 -24.36 33.52 14.35
C LYS A 567 -24.78 34.55 13.31
N ASN A 568 -24.13 35.72 13.30
CA ASN A 568 -24.49 36.82 12.41
C ASN A 568 -23.88 36.68 10.98
N ILE A 569 -23.03 35.68 10.72
CA ILE A 569 -22.32 35.54 9.44
C ILE A 569 -23.16 34.81 8.42
N GLY A 570 -23.78 33.69 8.76
CA GLY A 570 -24.55 32.85 7.84
C GLY A 570 -25.53 31.95 8.56
N THR A 571 -26.14 31.03 7.84
CA THR A 571 -27.01 29.97 8.41
C THR A 571 -26.17 29.04 9.26
N MET A 572 -26.62 28.71 10.48
CA MET A 572 -25.86 27.90 11.41
C MET A 572 -26.61 26.61 11.77
N LEU A 573 -25.97 25.47 11.58
CA LEU A 573 -26.46 24.16 11.93
C LEU A 573 -25.61 23.58 13.06
N ILE A 574 -26.21 23.27 14.20
CA ILE A 574 -25.49 22.87 15.40
C ILE A 574 -25.98 21.49 15.85
N VAL A 575 -25.10 20.52 16.00
CA VAL A 575 -25.38 19.33 16.82
C VAL A 575 -24.95 19.66 18.23
N ALA A 576 -25.92 19.87 19.10
CA ALA A 576 -25.66 20.36 20.43
C ALA A 576 -25.84 19.27 21.49
N HIS A 577 -24.86 19.17 22.37
CA HIS A 577 -24.87 18.35 23.57
C HIS A 577 -24.91 19.19 24.85
N ARG A 578 -24.72 20.52 24.74
CA ARG A 578 -24.79 21.47 25.89
C ARG A 578 -26.01 22.35 25.82
N LEU A 579 -26.58 22.54 26.97
CA LEU A 579 -27.80 23.31 27.15
C LEU A 579 -27.64 24.78 26.74
N SER A 580 -26.49 25.41 27.08
CA SER A 580 -26.16 26.80 26.73
C SER A 580 -26.22 27.06 25.22
N THR A 581 -25.80 26.10 24.42
CA THR A 581 -25.80 26.23 22.96
C THR A 581 -27.20 26.05 22.37
N ILE A 582 -28.02 25.17 22.97
CA ILE A 582 -29.39 24.85 22.50
C ILE A 582 -30.36 26.01 22.78
N GLN A 583 -30.28 26.63 23.95
CA GLN A 583 -31.21 27.68 24.42
C GLN A 583 -31.28 28.91 23.51
N HIS A 584 -30.17 29.19 22.79
CA HIS A 584 -30.04 30.37 21.94
C HIS A 584 -30.26 30.07 20.45
N ALA A 585 -30.72 28.86 20.09
CA ALA A 585 -31.08 28.52 18.73
C ALA A 585 -32.47 29.08 18.38
N ASP A 586 -32.62 29.57 17.13
CA ASP A 586 -33.90 30.05 16.62
C ASP A 586 -34.92 28.93 16.41
N ASN A 587 -34.41 27.71 16.13
CA ASN A 587 -35.24 26.52 15.98
C ASN A 587 -34.48 25.30 16.49
N ILE A 588 -35.17 24.45 17.23
CA ILE A 588 -34.64 23.22 17.79
C ILE A 588 -35.39 22.06 17.14
N ILE A 589 -34.66 21.09 16.60
CA ILE A 589 -35.20 19.88 15.99
C ILE A 589 -34.77 18.69 16.85
N LEU A 590 -35.76 18.06 17.50
CA LEU A 590 -35.52 16.87 18.32
C LEU A 590 -35.67 15.60 17.47
N LEU A 591 -34.59 14.87 17.34
CA LEU A 591 -34.51 13.61 16.60
C LEU A 591 -34.55 12.40 17.54
N SER A 592 -35.34 11.39 17.20
CA SER A 592 -35.36 10.11 17.87
C SER A 592 -35.60 8.98 16.87
N HIS A 593 -34.72 7.96 16.88
CA HIS A 593 -34.81 6.79 15.97
C HIS A 593 -34.92 7.13 14.48
N GLY A 594 -34.32 8.25 14.06
CA GLY A 594 -34.30 8.69 12.67
C GLY A 594 -35.53 9.49 12.22
N GLU A 595 -36.39 9.91 13.14
CA GLU A 595 -37.59 10.70 12.88
C GLU A 595 -37.55 12.00 13.68
N ILE A 596 -38.18 13.07 13.17
CA ILE A 596 -38.38 14.32 13.93
C ILE A 596 -39.57 14.14 14.87
N MET A 597 -39.31 14.28 16.15
CA MET A 597 -40.35 14.14 17.19
C MET A 597 -40.99 15.47 17.57
N GLU A 598 -40.15 16.51 17.72
CA GLU A 598 -40.58 17.84 18.14
C GLU A 598 -39.70 18.87 17.42
N GLN A 599 -40.29 20.01 17.09
CA GLN A 599 -39.62 21.15 16.46
C GLN A 599 -40.22 22.45 16.97
N GLY A 600 -39.42 23.46 17.25
CA GLY A 600 -39.81 24.78 17.72
C GLY A 600 -38.72 25.51 18.46
N THR A 601 -39.05 26.68 18.99
CA THR A 601 -38.15 27.46 19.87
C THR A 601 -37.96 26.78 21.22
N HIS A 602 -36.95 27.16 21.95
CA HIS A 602 -36.67 26.65 23.30
C HIS A 602 -37.90 26.82 24.22
N GLN A 603 -38.54 27.99 24.19
CA GLN A 603 -39.70 28.26 25.05
C GLN A 603 -40.96 27.47 24.66
N GLU A 604 -41.25 27.37 23.38
CA GLU A 604 -42.35 26.57 22.88
C GLU A 604 -42.22 25.09 23.28
N LEU A 605 -41.04 24.52 23.11
CA LEU A 605 -40.77 23.12 23.48
C LEU A 605 -40.82 22.86 24.97
N LEU A 606 -40.41 23.84 25.78
CA LEU A 606 -40.58 23.75 27.25
C LEU A 606 -42.06 23.78 27.64
N HIS A 607 -42.89 24.62 26.98
CA HIS A 607 -44.33 24.70 27.23
C HIS A 607 -45.06 23.43 26.85
N LEU A 608 -44.64 22.75 25.76
CA LEU A 608 -45.21 21.50 25.34
C LEU A 608 -45.03 20.35 26.33
N LYS A 609 -44.04 20.46 27.25
CA LYS A 609 -43.66 19.43 28.24
C LYS A 609 -43.47 18.04 27.67
N GLY A 610 -42.99 17.98 26.42
CA GLY A 610 -42.75 16.78 25.67
C GLY A 610 -41.41 16.12 25.99
N ARG A 611 -40.82 15.40 25.00
CA ARG A 611 -39.50 14.73 25.15
C ARG A 611 -38.35 15.72 25.31
N TYR A 612 -38.43 16.89 24.64
CA TYR A 612 -37.44 17.95 24.81
C TYR A 612 -37.39 18.44 26.26
N TYR A 613 -38.54 18.69 26.91
CA TYR A 613 -38.64 19.07 28.30
C TYR A 613 -38.01 18.03 29.24
N GLN A 614 -38.25 16.74 28.95
CA GLN A 614 -37.64 15.65 29.73
C GLN A 614 -36.12 15.64 29.61
N LEU A 615 -35.57 15.78 28.40
CA LEU A 615 -34.13 15.86 28.16
C LEU A 615 -33.51 17.09 28.85
N TYR A 616 -34.16 18.24 28.72
CA TYR A 616 -33.76 19.48 29.36
C TYR A 616 -33.69 19.33 30.90
N THR A 617 -34.74 18.80 31.52
CA THR A 617 -34.79 18.59 32.96
C THR A 617 -33.71 17.63 33.48
N LEU A 618 -33.44 16.56 32.71
CA LEU A 618 -32.38 15.60 33.05
C LEU A 618 -30.98 16.23 32.97
N GLN A 619 -30.70 17.01 31.93
CA GLN A 619 -29.44 17.71 31.78
C GLN A 619 -29.25 18.81 32.82
N PHE A 620 -30.28 19.57 33.11
CA PHE A 620 -30.26 20.61 34.13
C PHE A 620 -29.96 20.04 35.54
N ARG A 621 -30.61 18.94 35.93
CA ARG A 621 -30.31 18.23 37.18
C ARG A 621 -28.87 17.73 37.23
N LYS A 622 -28.35 17.24 36.12
CA LYS A 622 -26.96 16.75 36.03
C LYS A 622 -25.94 17.89 36.19
N GLN A 623 -26.24 19.06 35.64
CA GLN A 623 -25.40 20.23 35.74
C GLN A 623 -25.38 20.81 37.15
N GLN A 624 -26.51 20.88 37.84
CA GLN A 624 -26.59 21.28 39.27
C GLN A 624 -25.84 20.32 40.19
N LEU A 625 -25.81 19.01 39.89
CA LEU A 625 -25.07 18.02 40.66
C LEU A 625 -23.54 18.05 40.39
N GLN A 626 -23.10 18.68 39.31
CA GLN A 626 -21.68 18.86 38.99
C GLN A 626 -21.11 20.18 39.56
N GLU A 627 -21.99 21.17 39.82
CA GLU A 627 -21.64 22.47 40.40
C GLU A 627 -21.74 22.48 41.95
N SER A 628 -22.36 21.46 42.54
CA SER A 628 -22.41 21.19 44.00
C SER A 628 -21.32 20.21 44.42
#